data_0fc5451afc18de9755d36ac973977b58
#
_entry.id   0fc5451afc18de9755d36ac973977b58
#
_cell.length_a   1.000
_cell.length_b   1.000
_cell.length_c   1.000
_cell.angle_alpha   90.00
_cell.angle_beta   90.00
_cell.angle_gamma   90.00
#
_symmetry.space_group_name_H-M   'P 1'
#
loop_
_entity.id
_entity.type
_entity.pdbx_description
1 polymer ?
#
loop_
_entity_poly.entity_id
_entity_poly.type
_entity_poly.pdbx_seq_one_letter_code
_entity_poly.pdbx_strand_id
1 'polypeptide(L)'
;MSSVDQNPIHDLESLNWDDLLSLKRSQLNKIKDLTDKIIDIEKNRFRLINENIQHEKNKVVNMTTRLAQIRTEMNSSNSQLLTISEKISKSKNFVSIMGTRLPSDNEVDLVRILESSQKLVDEKRYKNERQKNEALSVMNDASMKLEAIKAIRTVNEQLIDLNAQAEEIKKILKILENEVTTLQTKIADTHNKIDKLFVSKRQQAAEHQSCLKDYDEFLSTLDSVNSRLDAMAQWRKRQRQEYGYRPGDDALFKVKESAKKKFEAGAKLSFEELKLLYDEDKSSEG
;
A
#
# COMPACT_ATOMS: atom_id res chain seq x y z
N MET A 1 -20.43 19.60 -32.98
CA MET A 1 -19.55 20.63 -33.53
C MET A 1 -18.30 19.94 -33.99
N SER A 2 -18.17 19.77 -35.31
CA SER A 2 -17.09 19.00 -35.94
C SER A 2 -15.81 19.81 -35.88
N SER A 3 -14.83 19.32 -35.09
CA SER A 3 -13.45 19.78 -35.22
C SER A 3 -12.91 19.27 -36.54
N VAL A 4 -12.75 20.17 -37.47
CA VAL A 4 -12.04 19.94 -38.76
C VAL A 4 -10.64 19.51 -38.36
N ASP A 5 -10.31 18.24 -38.69
CA ASP A 5 -8.94 17.73 -38.73
C ASP A 5 -8.18 18.51 -39.83
N GLN A 6 -7.64 19.65 -39.45
CA GLN A 6 -6.68 20.37 -40.28
C GLN A 6 -5.36 19.58 -40.22
N ASN A 7 -5.10 18.86 -41.30
CA ASN A 7 -3.86 18.12 -41.50
C ASN A 7 -2.71 19.15 -41.57
N PRO A 8 -1.82 19.27 -40.55
CA PRO A 8 -0.84 20.35 -40.46
C PRO A 8 0.21 20.32 -41.59
N ILE A 9 0.20 19.28 -42.40
CA ILE A 9 1.16 19.10 -43.51
C ILE A 9 0.79 19.99 -44.73
N HIS A 10 -0.50 20.31 -44.95
CA HIS A 10 -0.91 21.13 -46.07
C HIS A 10 -0.56 22.61 -45.97
N ASP A 11 -0.37 23.11 -44.74
CA ASP A 11 -0.03 24.51 -44.47
C ASP A 11 1.47 24.81 -44.59
N LEU A 12 2.36 23.81 -44.48
CA LEU A 12 3.82 24.01 -44.51
C LEU A 12 4.35 24.53 -45.85
N GLU A 13 3.63 24.27 -46.93
CA GLU A 13 4.01 24.74 -48.30
C GLU A 13 3.82 26.25 -48.47
N SER A 14 2.88 26.83 -47.73
CA SER A 14 2.54 28.27 -47.78
C SER A 14 3.43 29.13 -46.87
N LEU A 15 4.16 28.52 -45.92
CA LEU A 15 4.96 29.23 -44.94
C LEU A 15 6.28 29.75 -45.53
N ASN A 16 6.63 30.97 -45.13
CA ASN A 16 7.93 31.55 -45.48
C ASN A 16 9.04 30.98 -44.57
N TRP A 17 10.30 31.32 -44.88
CA TRP A 17 11.48 30.83 -44.16
C TRP A 17 11.46 31.20 -42.63
N ASP A 18 11.08 32.42 -42.32
CA ASP A 18 11.10 32.92 -40.92
C ASP A 18 9.97 32.28 -40.11
N ASP A 19 8.82 32.05 -40.74
CA ASP A 19 7.70 31.31 -40.11
C ASP A 19 8.07 29.83 -39.82
N LEU A 20 8.73 29.17 -40.78
CA LEU A 20 9.24 27.81 -40.58
C LEU A 20 10.30 27.73 -39.48
N LEU A 21 11.18 28.71 -39.36
CA LEU A 21 12.15 28.78 -38.24
C LEU A 21 11.46 29.01 -36.91
N SER A 22 10.43 29.86 -36.87
CA SER A 22 9.62 30.09 -35.65
C SER A 22 8.87 28.82 -35.24
N LEU A 23 8.25 28.13 -36.20
CA LEU A 23 7.59 26.85 -35.98
C LEU A 23 8.55 25.79 -35.48
N LYS A 24 9.74 25.66 -36.09
CA LYS A 24 10.81 24.77 -35.65
C LYS A 24 11.18 25.02 -34.17
N ARG A 25 11.38 26.27 -33.75
CA ARG A 25 11.69 26.63 -32.36
C ARG A 25 10.55 26.24 -31.42
N SER A 26 9.30 26.53 -31.83
CA SER A 26 8.12 26.15 -31.05
C SER A 26 8.01 24.65 -30.86
N GLN A 27 8.23 23.85 -31.92
CA GLN A 27 8.20 22.38 -31.83
C GLN A 27 9.33 21.85 -30.93
N LEU A 28 10.54 22.36 -31.03
CA LEU A 28 11.66 21.97 -30.18
C LEU A 28 11.37 22.25 -28.70
N ASN A 29 10.74 23.39 -28.36
CA ASN A 29 10.35 23.67 -26.99
C ASN A 29 9.29 22.69 -26.48
N LYS A 30 8.27 22.39 -27.29
CA LYS A 30 7.24 21.39 -26.95
C LYS A 30 7.84 20.00 -26.73
N ILE A 31 8.75 19.57 -27.62
CA ILE A 31 9.47 18.30 -27.49
C ILE A 31 10.28 18.27 -26.19
N LYS A 32 10.97 19.36 -25.84
CA LYS A 32 11.70 19.46 -24.58
C LYS A 32 10.77 19.33 -23.38
N ASP A 33 9.66 20.08 -23.32
CA ASP A 33 8.70 20.05 -22.24
C ASP A 33 8.08 18.65 -22.07
N LEU A 34 7.79 17.96 -23.19
CA LEU A 34 7.30 16.58 -23.14
C LEU A 34 8.36 15.60 -22.67
N THR A 35 9.61 15.77 -23.09
CA THR A 35 10.73 14.93 -22.65
C THR A 35 10.90 15.06 -21.12
N ASP A 36 10.86 16.27 -20.58
CA ASP A 36 10.96 16.51 -19.14
C ASP A 36 9.79 15.85 -18.38
N LYS A 37 8.55 15.92 -18.93
CA LYS A 37 7.38 15.25 -18.35
C LYS A 37 7.51 13.72 -18.41
N ILE A 38 7.93 13.15 -19.53
CA ILE A 38 8.13 11.70 -19.68
C ILE A 38 9.16 11.20 -18.67
N ILE A 39 10.29 11.90 -18.53
CA ILE A 39 11.34 11.58 -17.55
C ILE A 39 10.80 11.67 -16.12
N ASP A 40 9.99 12.70 -15.79
CA ASP A 40 9.39 12.83 -14.47
C ASP A 40 8.45 11.67 -14.15
N ILE A 41 7.58 11.29 -15.10
CA ILE A 41 6.67 10.15 -14.92
C ILE A 41 7.45 8.86 -14.71
N GLU A 42 8.45 8.57 -15.54
CA GLU A 42 9.22 7.31 -15.49
C GLU A 42 10.10 7.22 -14.25
N LYS A 43 10.94 8.23 -14.00
CA LYS A 43 11.97 8.18 -12.95
C LYS A 43 11.44 8.52 -11.57
N ASN A 44 10.47 9.45 -11.46
CA ASN A 44 10.00 9.94 -10.18
C ASN A 44 8.65 9.31 -9.80
N ARG A 45 7.60 9.51 -10.63
CA ARG A 45 6.24 9.13 -10.24
C ARG A 45 6.06 7.62 -10.19
N PHE A 46 6.50 6.88 -11.20
CA PHE A 46 6.40 5.40 -11.19
C PHE A 46 7.24 4.78 -10.09
N ARG A 47 8.44 5.29 -9.84
CA ARG A 47 9.28 4.81 -8.76
C ARG A 47 8.60 5.01 -7.41
N LEU A 48 8.11 6.21 -7.13
CA LEU A 48 7.44 6.53 -5.87
C LEU A 48 6.19 5.67 -5.65
N ILE A 49 5.36 5.49 -6.68
CA ILE A 49 4.18 4.63 -6.59
C ILE A 49 4.58 3.17 -6.31
N ASN A 50 5.59 2.64 -7.00
CA ASN A 50 6.06 1.27 -6.79
C ASN A 50 6.65 1.07 -5.40
N GLU A 51 7.44 2.02 -4.89
CA GLU A 51 7.98 2.00 -3.52
C GLU A 51 6.83 1.99 -2.48
N ASN A 52 5.81 2.84 -2.68
CA ASN A 52 4.63 2.87 -1.81
C ASN A 52 3.84 1.56 -1.85
N ILE A 53 3.63 0.98 -3.04
CA ILE A 53 2.96 -0.32 -3.18
C ILE A 53 3.76 -1.41 -2.43
N GLN A 54 5.07 -1.44 -2.59
CA GLN A 54 5.91 -2.42 -1.91
C GLN A 54 5.90 -2.23 -0.38
N HIS A 55 5.93 -0.99 0.08
CA HIS A 55 5.82 -0.68 1.50
C HIS A 55 4.49 -1.16 2.10
N GLU A 56 3.36 -0.87 1.45
CA GLU A 56 2.05 -1.34 1.92
C GLU A 56 1.91 -2.87 1.83
N LYS A 57 2.46 -3.53 0.81
CA LYS A 57 2.53 -5.00 0.73
C LYS A 57 3.32 -5.60 1.91
N ASN A 58 4.45 -5.02 2.26
CA ASN A 58 5.26 -5.48 3.39
C ASN A 58 4.48 -5.35 4.72
N LYS A 59 3.67 -4.29 4.89
CA LYS A 59 2.77 -4.16 6.06
C LYS A 59 1.75 -5.30 6.11
N VAL A 60 1.14 -5.66 4.96
CA VAL A 60 0.20 -6.80 4.89
C VAL A 60 0.89 -8.09 5.29
N VAL A 61 2.10 -8.36 4.79
CA VAL A 61 2.88 -9.55 5.15
C VAL A 61 3.15 -9.60 6.66
N ASN A 62 3.57 -8.49 7.26
CA ASN A 62 3.83 -8.44 8.71
C ASN A 62 2.55 -8.68 9.53
N MET A 63 1.42 -8.06 9.12
CA MET A 63 0.14 -8.26 9.80
C MET A 63 -0.39 -9.70 9.66
N THR A 64 -0.24 -10.32 8.48
CA THR A 64 -0.63 -11.72 8.27
C THR A 64 0.24 -12.69 9.05
N THR A 65 1.53 -12.43 9.17
CA THR A 65 2.44 -13.21 10.03
C THR A 65 2.01 -13.11 11.49
N ARG A 66 1.70 -11.90 11.98
CA ARG A 66 1.18 -11.71 13.34
C ARG A 66 -0.15 -12.43 13.57
N LEU A 67 -1.07 -12.40 12.60
CA LEU A 67 -2.31 -13.17 12.66
C LEU A 67 -2.08 -14.67 12.79
N ALA A 68 -1.09 -15.21 12.07
CA ALA A 68 -0.75 -16.63 12.16
C ALA A 68 -0.21 -16.96 13.58
N GLN A 69 0.63 -16.10 14.15
CA GLN A 69 1.11 -16.25 15.53
C GLN A 69 -0.03 -16.22 16.55
N ILE A 70 -0.92 -15.24 16.45
CA ILE A 70 -2.08 -15.14 17.35
C ILE A 70 -2.96 -16.40 17.27
N ARG A 71 -3.20 -16.94 16.08
CA ARG A 71 -3.95 -18.19 15.93
C ARG A 71 -3.29 -19.37 16.63
N THR A 72 -1.96 -19.47 16.58
CA THR A 72 -1.24 -20.52 17.32
C THR A 72 -1.35 -20.31 18.84
N GLU A 73 -1.24 -19.07 19.33
CA GLU A 73 -1.41 -18.71 20.72
C GLU A 73 -2.85 -19.02 21.20
N MET A 74 -3.86 -18.68 20.41
CA MET A 74 -5.27 -19.01 20.72
C MET A 74 -5.51 -20.51 20.77
N ASN A 75 -4.96 -21.28 19.84
CA ASN A 75 -5.10 -22.74 19.83
C ASN A 75 -4.45 -23.37 21.08
N SER A 76 -3.27 -22.88 21.47
CA SER A 76 -2.59 -23.31 22.69
C SER A 76 -3.42 -22.97 23.94
N SER A 77 -3.94 -21.75 24.03
CA SER A 77 -4.79 -21.30 25.17
C SER A 77 -6.09 -22.09 25.23
N ASN A 78 -6.72 -22.37 24.09
CA ASN A 78 -7.93 -23.20 24.05
C ASN A 78 -7.66 -24.65 24.51
N SER A 79 -6.52 -25.24 24.12
CA SER A 79 -6.12 -26.58 24.59
C SER A 79 -5.89 -26.59 26.10
N GLN A 80 -5.25 -25.55 26.66
CA GLN A 80 -5.08 -25.39 28.10
C GLN A 80 -6.43 -25.25 28.81
N LEU A 81 -7.35 -24.44 28.25
CA LEU A 81 -8.70 -24.25 28.82
C LEU A 81 -9.49 -25.56 28.84
N LEU A 82 -9.41 -26.37 27.78
CA LEU A 82 -10.03 -27.69 27.74
C LEU A 82 -9.47 -28.59 28.82
N THR A 83 -8.15 -28.65 28.98
CA THR A 83 -7.49 -29.47 30.01
C THR A 83 -7.91 -29.04 31.45
N ILE A 84 -7.98 -27.73 31.70
CA ILE A 84 -8.42 -27.19 32.98
C ILE A 84 -9.91 -27.50 33.20
N SER A 85 -10.75 -27.34 32.18
CA SER A 85 -12.18 -27.65 32.25
C SER A 85 -12.44 -29.12 32.56
N GLU A 86 -11.67 -30.05 32.00
CA GLU A 86 -11.73 -31.48 32.34
C GLU A 86 -11.33 -31.73 33.81
N LYS A 87 -10.25 -31.08 34.32
CA LYS A 87 -9.85 -31.19 35.69
C LYS A 87 -10.93 -30.65 36.61
N ILE A 88 -11.50 -29.48 36.31
CA ILE A 88 -12.62 -28.91 37.07
C ILE A 88 -13.80 -29.88 37.13
N SER A 89 -14.17 -30.46 36.02
CA SER A 89 -15.29 -31.45 35.89
C SER A 89 -15.01 -32.66 36.75
N LYS A 90 -13.82 -33.25 36.67
CA LYS A 90 -13.43 -34.42 37.48
C LYS A 90 -13.43 -34.10 38.98
N SER A 91 -12.89 -32.93 39.38
CA SER A 91 -12.85 -32.49 40.74
C SER A 91 -14.24 -32.20 41.33
N LYS A 92 -15.13 -31.55 40.54
CA LYS A 92 -16.53 -31.34 40.94
C LYS A 92 -17.27 -32.65 41.13
N ASN A 93 -17.07 -33.61 40.21
CA ASN A 93 -17.68 -34.93 40.33
C ASN A 93 -17.20 -35.69 41.57
N PHE A 94 -15.87 -35.63 41.85
CA PHE A 94 -15.31 -36.19 43.10
C PHE A 94 -15.94 -35.59 44.32
N VAL A 95 -16.00 -34.25 44.45
CA VAL A 95 -16.63 -33.55 45.58
C VAL A 95 -18.08 -33.92 45.74
N SER A 96 -18.83 -34.02 44.62
CA SER A 96 -20.26 -34.45 44.64
C SER A 96 -20.44 -35.87 45.15
N ILE A 97 -19.67 -36.84 44.64
CA ILE A 97 -19.75 -38.25 45.10
C ILE A 97 -19.34 -38.42 46.54
N MET A 98 -18.27 -37.75 46.98
CA MET A 98 -17.80 -37.83 48.36
C MET A 98 -18.76 -37.10 49.32
N GLY A 99 -19.30 -35.95 48.90
CA GLY A 99 -20.28 -35.20 49.70
C GLY A 99 -21.60 -35.95 49.92
N THR A 100 -22.05 -36.78 48.97
CA THR A 100 -23.24 -37.62 49.15
C THR A 100 -23.01 -38.84 50.04
N ARG A 101 -21.77 -39.28 50.17
CA ARG A 101 -21.37 -40.43 50.99
C ARG A 101 -20.99 -40.07 52.43
N LEU A 102 -20.65 -38.83 52.67
CA LEU A 102 -20.35 -38.31 54.00
C LEU A 102 -21.66 -37.82 54.63
N PRO A 103 -22.12 -38.42 55.76
CA PRO A 103 -23.19 -37.79 56.49
C PRO A 103 -22.74 -36.43 56.96
N SER A 104 -23.68 -35.52 57.32
CA SER A 104 -23.40 -34.15 57.77
C SER A 104 -22.70 -34.09 59.14
N ASP A 105 -21.77 -35.00 59.37
CA ASP A 105 -21.01 -35.10 60.64
C ASP A 105 -20.06 -33.85 60.69
N ASN A 106 -20.12 -33.14 61.79
CA ASN A 106 -19.25 -31.99 62.00
C ASN A 106 -17.82 -32.48 62.24
N GLU A 107 -16.82 -31.88 61.58
CA GLU A 107 -15.39 -32.22 61.76
C GLU A 107 -14.99 -32.27 63.26
N VAL A 108 -15.49 -31.30 64.04
CA VAL A 108 -15.25 -31.21 65.51
C VAL A 108 -15.78 -32.42 66.25
N ASP A 109 -16.94 -32.91 65.89
CA ASP A 109 -17.56 -34.10 66.50
C ASP A 109 -16.82 -35.38 66.13
N LEU A 110 -16.37 -35.53 64.86
CA LEU A 110 -15.55 -36.64 64.50
C LEU A 110 -14.18 -36.66 65.16
N VAL A 111 -13.55 -35.52 65.44
CA VAL A 111 -12.30 -35.41 66.15
C VAL A 111 -12.53 -35.83 67.65
N ARG A 112 -13.64 -35.40 68.25
CA ARG A 112 -13.99 -35.81 69.62
C ARG A 112 -14.25 -37.33 69.71
N ILE A 113 -14.96 -37.91 68.71
CA ILE A 113 -15.21 -39.35 68.68
C ILE A 113 -13.88 -40.09 68.55
N LEU A 114 -13.00 -39.63 67.62
CA LEU A 114 -11.71 -40.24 67.48
C LEU A 114 -10.88 -40.22 68.77
N GLU A 115 -10.73 -39.04 69.37
CA GLU A 115 -9.97 -38.86 70.65
C GLU A 115 -10.56 -39.71 71.80
N SER A 116 -11.90 -39.74 71.91
CA SER A 116 -12.55 -40.51 72.94
C SER A 116 -12.38 -42.03 72.77
N SER A 117 -12.51 -42.50 71.51
CA SER A 117 -12.31 -43.92 71.21
C SER A 117 -10.84 -44.32 71.33
N GLN A 118 -9.92 -43.46 70.96
CA GLN A 118 -8.49 -43.68 71.13
C GLN A 118 -8.09 -43.76 72.63
N LYS A 119 -8.55 -42.85 73.43
CA LYS A 119 -8.36 -42.89 74.90
C LYS A 119 -8.90 -44.19 75.52
N LEU A 120 -10.08 -44.65 75.08
CA LEU A 120 -10.67 -45.88 75.57
C LEU A 120 -9.83 -47.12 75.21
N VAL A 121 -9.20 -47.12 74.03
CA VAL A 121 -8.30 -48.21 73.61
C VAL A 121 -6.92 -48.11 74.27
N ASP A 122 -6.29 -46.93 74.36
CA ASP A 122 -4.94 -46.74 74.88
C ASP A 122 -4.89 -46.90 76.40
N GLU A 123 -5.91 -46.41 77.14
CA GLU A 123 -5.99 -46.52 78.59
C GLU A 123 -6.59 -47.86 79.02
N LYS A 124 -6.89 -48.82 78.08
CA LYS A 124 -7.49 -50.13 78.38
C LYS A 124 -8.76 -50.07 79.17
N ARG A 125 -9.59 -49.01 79.03
CA ARG A 125 -10.84 -48.78 79.77
C ARG A 125 -12.03 -49.56 79.16
N TYR A 126 -11.83 -50.63 78.47
CA TYR A 126 -12.85 -51.51 77.88
C TYR A 126 -13.13 -52.71 78.85
N LYS A 127 -14.39 -53.12 78.90
CA LYS A 127 -14.87 -54.22 79.78
C LYS A 127 -14.67 -55.60 79.16
N ASN A 128 -14.68 -55.69 77.84
CA ASN A 128 -14.53 -56.95 77.09
C ASN A 128 -13.94 -56.66 75.70
N GLU A 129 -13.52 -57.73 75.04
CA GLU A 129 -12.89 -57.64 73.72
C GLU A 129 -13.84 -57.14 72.58
N ARG A 130 -15.16 -57.37 72.76
CA ARG A 130 -16.21 -56.85 71.92
C ARG A 130 -16.24 -55.30 71.98
N GLN A 131 -16.20 -54.70 73.16
CA GLN A 131 -16.19 -53.26 73.35
C GLN A 131 -14.90 -52.62 72.78
N LYS A 132 -13.72 -53.31 72.82
CA LYS A 132 -12.51 -52.92 72.25
C LYS A 132 -12.62 -52.90 70.66
N ASN A 133 -13.20 -53.93 70.06
CA ASN A 133 -13.39 -54.05 68.67
C ASN A 133 -14.40 -53.02 68.14
N GLU A 134 -15.45 -52.76 68.88
CA GLU A 134 -16.42 -51.65 68.59
C GLU A 134 -15.71 -50.27 68.62
N ALA A 135 -14.87 -49.99 69.59
CA ALA A 135 -14.14 -48.76 69.69
C ALA A 135 -13.14 -48.59 68.53
N LEU A 136 -12.42 -49.67 68.16
CA LEU A 136 -11.51 -49.66 67.00
C LEU A 136 -12.25 -49.43 65.72
N SER A 137 -13.45 -50.03 65.54
CA SER A 137 -14.28 -49.83 64.36
C SER A 137 -14.77 -48.40 64.25
N VAL A 138 -15.24 -47.78 65.37
CA VAL A 138 -15.66 -46.36 65.44
C VAL A 138 -14.47 -45.41 65.17
N MET A 139 -13.31 -45.74 65.76
CA MET A 139 -12.07 -44.97 65.49
C MET A 139 -11.68 -44.98 64.02
N ASN A 140 -11.68 -46.15 63.37
CA ASN A 140 -11.36 -46.28 61.95
C ASN A 140 -12.40 -45.57 61.07
N ASP A 141 -13.69 -45.67 61.37
CA ASP A 141 -14.77 -44.98 60.61
C ASP A 141 -14.62 -43.45 60.76
N ALA A 142 -14.40 -42.93 61.99
CA ALA A 142 -14.17 -41.52 62.25
C ALA A 142 -12.89 -41.02 61.52
N SER A 143 -11.78 -41.78 61.55
CA SER A 143 -10.56 -41.48 60.87
C SER A 143 -10.75 -41.37 59.36
N MET A 144 -11.42 -42.37 58.72
CA MET A 144 -11.74 -42.38 57.30
C MET A 144 -12.62 -41.20 56.90
N LYS A 145 -13.62 -40.83 57.72
CA LYS A 145 -14.46 -39.64 57.47
C LYS A 145 -13.67 -38.33 57.58
N LEU A 146 -12.79 -38.20 58.55
CA LEU A 146 -11.92 -37.01 58.66
C LEU A 146 -10.97 -36.87 57.48
N GLU A 147 -10.36 -37.97 57.03
CA GLU A 147 -9.51 -37.96 55.84
C GLU A 147 -10.30 -37.55 54.56
N ALA A 148 -11.53 -38.05 54.44
CA ALA A 148 -12.39 -37.68 53.35
C ALA A 148 -12.79 -36.19 53.37
N ILE A 149 -13.08 -35.63 54.54
CA ILE A 149 -13.35 -34.16 54.74
C ILE A 149 -12.13 -33.33 54.34
N LYS A 150 -10.94 -33.75 54.81
CA LYS A 150 -9.67 -33.07 54.42
C LYS A 150 -9.44 -33.13 52.91
N ALA A 151 -9.66 -34.30 52.30
CA ALA A 151 -9.52 -34.46 50.85
C ALA A 151 -10.51 -33.57 50.06
N ILE A 152 -11.78 -33.47 50.52
CA ILE A 152 -12.77 -32.55 49.92
C ILE A 152 -12.29 -31.09 50.04
N ARG A 153 -11.78 -30.69 51.19
CA ARG A 153 -11.26 -29.32 51.41
C ARG A 153 -10.12 -29.00 50.42
N THR A 154 -9.12 -29.87 50.32
CA THR A 154 -8.01 -29.73 49.41
C THR A 154 -8.47 -29.66 47.93
N VAL A 155 -9.43 -30.50 47.54
CA VAL A 155 -9.99 -30.46 46.19
C VAL A 155 -10.79 -29.17 45.95
N ASN A 156 -11.51 -28.64 46.92
CA ASN A 156 -12.20 -27.37 46.82
C ASN A 156 -11.22 -26.20 46.69
N GLU A 157 -10.10 -26.18 47.42
CA GLU A 157 -9.03 -25.19 47.25
C GLU A 157 -8.44 -25.26 45.81
N GLN A 158 -8.15 -26.49 45.32
CA GLN A 158 -7.69 -26.68 43.97
C GLN A 158 -8.72 -26.24 42.89
N LEU A 159 -10.03 -26.40 43.16
CA LEU A 159 -11.10 -25.93 42.29
C LEU A 159 -11.12 -24.40 42.19
N ILE A 160 -10.86 -23.68 43.29
CA ILE A 160 -10.76 -22.22 43.28
C ILE A 160 -9.61 -21.79 42.38
N ASP A 161 -8.44 -22.40 42.54
CA ASP A 161 -7.26 -22.10 41.72
C ASP A 161 -7.46 -22.43 40.23
N LEU A 162 -8.06 -23.59 39.92
CA LEU A 162 -8.37 -23.99 38.56
C LEU A 162 -9.38 -23.05 37.90
N ASN A 163 -10.40 -22.59 38.65
CA ASN A 163 -11.36 -21.61 38.12
C ASN A 163 -10.69 -20.26 37.88
N ALA A 164 -9.79 -19.81 38.76
CA ALA A 164 -9.03 -18.57 38.57
C ALA A 164 -8.15 -18.64 37.30
N GLN A 165 -7.44 -19.78 37.10
CA GLN A 165 -6.64 -20.01 35.88
C GLN A 165 -7.52 -20.02 34.62
N ALA A 166 -8.69 -20.67 34.67
CA ALA A 166 -9.61 -20.68 33.55
C ALA A 166 -10.10 -19.29 33.16
N GLU A 167 -10.43 -18.44 34.15
CA GLU A 167 -10.86 -17.06 33.93
C GLU A 167 -9.72 -16.19 33.36
N GLU A 168 -8.49 -16.41 33.79
CA GLU A 168 -7.31 -15.72 33.24
C GLU A 168 -7.11 -16.07 31.77
N ILE A 169 -7.16 -17.36 31.43
CA ILE A 169 -7.04 -17.80 30.01
C ILE A 169 -8.18 -17.24 29.15
N LYS A 170 -9.40 -17.19 29.65
CA LYS A 170 -10.53 -16.57 28.92
C LYS A 170 -10.29 -15.07 28.67
N LYS A 171 -9.71 -14.34 29.62
CA LYS A 171 -9.33 -12.94 29.41
C LYS A 171 -8.28 -12.79 28.34
N ILE A 172 -7.26 -13.66 28.33
CA ILE A 172 -6.23 -13.68 27.28
C ILE A 172 -6.87 -13.95 25.92
N LEU A 173 -7.72 -14.96 25.79
CA LEU A 173 -8.42 -15.28 24.55
C LEU A 173 -9.23 -14.09 24.03
N LYS A 174 -9.94 -13.38 24.90
CA LYS A 174 -10.70 -12.18 24.51
C LYS A 174 -9.80 -11.05 23.99
N ILE A 175 -8.62 -10.87 24.58
CA ILE A 175 -7.64 -9.89 24.10
C ILE A 175 -7.13 -10.28 22.72
N LEU A 176 -6.78 -11.56 22.53
CA LEU A 176 -6.32 -12.08 21.23
C LEU A 176 -7.39 -11.96 20.14
N GLU A 177 -8.67 -12.24 20.44
CA GLU A 177 -9.79 -12.04 19.52
C GLU A 177 -9.94 -10.58 19.08
N ASN A 178 -9.82 -9.64 20.00
CA ASN A 178 -9.85 -8.21 19.69
C ASN A 178 -8.64 -7.79 18.82
N GLU A 179 -7.46 -8.37 19.06
CA GLU A 179 -6.28 -8.14 18.22
C GLU A 179 -6.49 -8.68 16.80
N VAL A 180 -7.09 -9.86 16.67
CA VAL A 180 -7.44 -10.45 15.36
C VAL A 180 -8.38 -9.54 14.57
N THR A 181 -9.47 -9.06 15.19
CA THR A 181 -10.43 -8.17 14.53
C THR A 181 -9.77 -6.84 14.08
N THR A 182 -8.91 -6.29 14.94
CA THR A 182 -8.17 -5.06 14.66
C THR A 182 -7.17 -5.26 13.50
N LEU A 183 -6.47 -6.39 13.46
CA LEU A 183 -5.54 -6.69 12.37
C LEU A 183 -6.27 -6.96 11.06
N GLN A 184 -7.41 -7.63 11.08
CA GLN A 184 -8.22 -7.88 9.89
C GLN A 184 -8.72 -6.57 9.26
N THR A 185 -9.22 -5.62 10.07
CA THR A 185 -9.61 -4.29 9.59
C THR A 185 -8.43 -3.53 9.00
N LYS A 186 -7.28 -3.52 9.67
CA LYS A 186 -6.06 -2.89 9.15
C LYS A 186 -5.59 -3.50 7.84
N ILE A 187 -5.68 -4.82 7.67
CA ILE A 187 -5.34 -5.52 6.43
C ILE A 187 -6.28 -5.07 5.31
N ALA A 188 -7.60 -5.04 5.56
CA ALA A 188 -8.58 -4.58 4.58
C ALA A 188 -8.32 -3.13 4.15
N ASP A 189 -8.06 -2.23 5.09
CA ASP A 189 -7.73 -0.83 4.81
C ASP A 189 -6.44 -0.70 3.99
N THR A 190 -5.44 -1.54 4.29
CA THR A 190 -4.17 -1.54 3.56
C THR A 190 -4.36 -2.06 2.13
N HIS A 191 -5.19 -3.09 1.91
CA HIS A 191 -5.56 -3.53 0.56
C HIS A 191 -6.25 -2.43 -0.23
N ASN A 192 -7.21 -1.72 0.37
CA ASN A 192 -7.87 -0.57 -0.27
C ASN A 192 -6.87 0.54 -0.66
N LYS A 193 -5.81 0.77 0.15
CA LYS A 193 -4.74 1.72 -0.21
C LYS A 193 -3.91 1.21 -1.40
N ILE A 194 -3.57 -0.06 -1.41
CA ILE A 194 -2.84 -0.70 -2.52
C ILE A 194 -3.65 -0.57 -3.81
N ASP A 195 -4.95 -0.82 -3.78
CA ASP A 195 -5.83 -0.70 -4.94
C ASP A 195 -5.88 0.74 -5.48
N LYS A 196 -5.96 1.74 -4.60
CA LYS A 196 -5.87 3.16 -4.99
C LYS A 196 -4.53 3.49 -5.64
N LEU A 197 -3.43 2.94 -5.14
CA LEU A 197 -2.10 3.12 -5.74
C LEU A 197 -2.03 2.47 -7.14
N PHE A 198 -2.65 1.31 -7.35
CA PHE A 198 -2.75 0.69 -8.68
C PHE A 198 -3.59 1.51 -9.65
N VAL A 199 -4.69 2.11 -9.19
CA VAL A 199 -5.48 3.04 -10.01
C VAL A 199 -4.64 4.25 -10.41
N SER A 200 -3.92 4.86 -9.46
CA SER A 200 -3.01 5.99 -9.74
C SER A 200 -1.91 5.58 -10.73
N LYS A 201 -1.32 4.39 -10.58
CA LYS A 201 -0.33 3.87 -11.52
C LYS A 201 -0.87 3.73 -12.95
N ARG A 202 -2.12 3.25 -13.10
CA ARG A 202 -2.78 3.16 -14.42
C ARG A 202 -3.03 4.53 -15.04
N GLN A 203 -3.44 5.51 -14.23
CA GLN A 203 -3.62 6.90 -14.70
C GLN A 203 -2.30 7.50 -15.19
N GLN A 204 -1.22 7.31 -14.42
CA GLN A 204 0.13 7.76 -14.84
C GLN A 204 0.62 7.04 -16.09
N ALA A 205 0.31 5.76 -16.28
CA ALA A 205 0.64 5.01 -17.49
C ALA A 205 -0.13 5.54 -18.71
N ALA A 206 -1.39 5.91 -18.56
CA ALA A 206 -2.18 6.53 -19.62
C ALA A 206 -1.64 7.92 -19.99
N GLU A 207 -1.28 8.75 -18.99
CA GLU A 207 -0.64 10.05 -19.20
C GLU A 207 0.70 9.90 -19.93
N HIS A 208 1.54 8.96 -19.51
CA HIS A 208 2.81 8.64 -20.17
C HIS A 208 2.62 8.26 -21.64
N GLN A 209 1.64 7.38 -21.92
CA GLN A 209 1.35 6.94 -23.29
C GLN A 209 0.82 8.10 -24.15
N SER A 210 0.04 9.02 -23.58
CA SER A 210 -0.39 10.24 -24.29
C SER A 210 0.81 11.13 -24.61
N CYS A 211 1.69 11.38 -23.63
CA CYS A 211 2.89 12.19 -23.85
C CYS A 211 3.81 11.60 -24.93
N LEU A 212 3.93 10.26 -25.01
CA LEU A 212 4.71 9.61 -26.06
C LEU A 212 4.10 9.82 -27.45
N LYS A 213 2.76 9.73 -27.58
CA LYS A 213 2.09 10.00 -28.85
C LYS A 213 2.29 11.45 -29.32
N ASP A 214 2.08 12.40 -28.40
CA ASP A 214 2.28 13.83 -28.69
C ASP A 214 3.75 14.10 -29.08
N TYR A 215 4.71 13.42 -28.43
CA TYR A 215 6.13 13.51 -28.74
C TYR A 215 6.42 13.02 -30.17
N ASP A 216 5.89 11.87 -30.57
CA ASP A 216 6.05 11.32 -31.91
C ASP A 216 5.42 12.23 -32.98
N GLU A 217 4.25 12.82 -32.71
CA GLU A 217 3.60 13.79 -33.61
C GLU A 217 4.46 15.06 -33.78
N PHE A 218 5.02 15.59 -32.70
CA PHE A 218 5.89 16.78 -32.79
C PHE A 218 7.22 16.48 -33.49
N LEU A 219 7.78 15.29 -33.28
CA LEU A 219 8.96 14.84 -34.04
C LEU A 219 8.67 14.77 -35.55
N SER A 220 7.57 14.13 -35.93
CA SER A 220 7.16 14.03 -37.33
C SER A 220 6.95 15.40 -37.97
N THR A 221 6.32 16.32 -37.23
CA THR A 221 6.14 17.71 -37.65
C THR A 221 7.50 18.42 -37.85
N LEU A 222 8.41 18.22 -36.85
CA LEU A 222 9.76 18.82 -36.91
C LEU A 222 10.57 18.30 -38.12
N ASP A 223 10.48 17.01 -38.46
CA ASP A 223 11.13 16.41 -39.59
C ASP A 223 10.58 17.00 -40.90
N SER A 224 9.26 17.20 -40.99
CA SER A 224 8.60 17.83 -42.13
C SER A 224 9.05 19.30 -42.30
N VAL A 225 9.15 20.05 -41.19
CA VAL A 225 9.65 21.43 -41.19
C VAL A 225 11.13 21.48 -41.62
N ASN A 226 11.97 20.58 -41.10
CA ASN A 226 13.38 20.50 -41.51
C ASN A 226 13.53 20.17 -42.99
N SER A 227 12.79 19.20 -43.50
CA SER A 227 12.79 18.82 -44.93
C SER A 227 12.41 20.01 -45.81
N ARG A 228 11.43 20.81 -45.39
CA ARG A 228 11.00 22.00 -46.15
C ARG A 228 12.07 23.11 -46.11
N LEU A 229 12.68 23.37 -44.95
CA LEU A 229 13.78 24.32 -44.79
C LEU A 229 14.96 23.90 -45.72
N ASP A 230 15.31 22.61 -45.75
CA ASP A 230 16.39 22.11 -46.58
C ASP A 230 16.08 22.27 -48.07
N ALA A 231 14.86 21.98 -48.51
CA ALA A 231 14.40 22.19 -49.86
C ALA A 231 14.49 23.67 -50.29
N MET A 232 14.05 24.58 -49.41
CA MET A 232 14.17 26.02 -49.63
C MET A 232 15.63 26.49 -49.67
N ALA A 233 16.50 25.94 -48.83
CA ALA A 233 17.94 26.25 -48.84
C ALA A 233 18.59 25.77 -50.15
N GLN A 234 18.25 24.57 -50.62
CA GLN A 234 18.76 24.03 -51.90
C GLN A 234 18.28 24.87 -53.08
N TRP A 235 16.98 25.25 -53.10
CA TRP A 235 16.42 26.11 -54.10
C TRP A 235 17.16 27.46 -54.17
N ARG A 236 17.38 28.14 -53.04
CA ARG A 236 18.16 29.38 -52.94
C ARG A 236 19.58 29.18 -53.46
N LYS A 237 20.23 28.04 -53.15
CA LYS A 237 21.59 27.74 -53.64
C LYS A 237 21.63 27.57 -55.17
N ARG A 238 20.63 26.86 -55.77
CA ARG A 238 20.52 26.73 -57.24
C ARG A 238 20.31 28.08 -57.90
N GLN A 239 19.38 28.88 -57.40
CA GLN A 239 19.16 30.23 -57.89
C GLN A 239 20.44 31.08 -57.84
N ARG A 240 21.25 31.01 -56.80
CA ARG A 240 22.54 31.70 -56.68
C ARG A 240 23.54 31.19 -57.71
N GLN A 241 23.55 29.93 -58.07
CA GLN A 241 24.44 29.35 -59.08
C GLN A 241 24.02 29.71 -60.49
N GLU A 242 22.72 29.74 -60.80
CA GLU A 242 22.18 30.06 -62.10
C GLU A 242 22.31 31.56 -62.46
N TYR A 243 22.15 32.45 -61.48
CA TYR A 243 22.13 33.87 -61.70
C TYR A 243 23.46 34.61 -61.33
N GLY A 244 24.55 33.86 -61.10
CA GLY A 244 25.90 34.47 -60.88
C GLY A 244 26.00 35.33 -59.64
N TYR A 245 25.33 34.98 -58.58
CA TYR A 245 25.11 35.75 -57.36
C TYR A 245 26.38 36.02 -56.54
N ARG A 246 26.68 37.30 -56.24
CA ARG A 246 27.76 37.68 -55.32
C ARG A 246 27.25 37.79 -53.87
N PRO A 247 28.06 37.37 -52.85
CA PRO A 247 27.65 37.55 -51.45
C PRO A 247 27.50 39.06 -51.15
N GLY A 248 26.30 39.50 -50.83
CA GLY A 248 25.94 40.91 -50.62
C GLY A 248 24.60 41.32 -51.26
N ASP A 249 24.15 40.56 -52.26
CA ASP A 249 22.95 40.92 -53.05
C ASP A 249 21.61 40.68 -52.31
N ASP A 250 21.56 39.85 -51.24
CA ASP A 250 20.34 39.65 -50.46
C ASP A 250 19.81 40.90 -49.75
N ALA A 251 20.70 41.73 -49.24
CA ALA A 251 20.31 43.01 -48.64
C ALA A 251 19.87 44.00 -49.71
N LEU A 252 20.59 44.01 -50.82
CA LEU A 252 20.28 44.84 -52.00
C LEU A 252 18.99 44.41 -52.67
N PHE A 253 18.74 43.08 -52.79
CA PHE A 253 17.48 42.57 -53.36
C PHE A 253 16.27 42.92 -52.51
N LYS A 254 16.35 42.79 -51.17
CA LYS A 254 15.29 43.22 -50.23
C LYS A 254 15.00 44.72 -50.30
N VAL A 255 16.08 45.51 -50.37
CA VAL A 255 15.94 46.98 -50.53
C VAL A 255 15.31 47.29 -51.88
N LYS A 256 15.70 46.59 -52.94
CA LYS A 256 15.19 46.74 -54.33
C LYS A 256 13.71 46.36 -54.42
N GLU A 257 13.28 45.20 -53.83
CA GLU A 257 11.89 44.77 -53.75
C GLU A 257 11.01 45.75 -52.94
N SER A 258 11.55 46.26 -51.83
CA SER A 258 10.82 47.26 -51.01
C SER A 258 10.73 48.61 -51.77
N ALA A 259 11.75 48.99 -52.52
CA ALA A 259 11.73 50.19 -53.35
C ALA A 259 10.72 50.05 -54.50
N LYS A 260 10.62 48.87 -55.13
CA LYS A 260 9.64 48.58 -56.21
C LYS A 260 8.20 48.63 -55.68
N LYS A 261 7.92 48.07 -54.49
CA LYS A 261 6.60 48.16 -53.83
C LYS A 261 6.24 49.61 -53.43
N LYS A 262 7.22 50.40 -52.96
CA LYS A 262 7.03 51.83 -52.67
C LYS A 262 6.76 52.65 -53.93
N PHE A 263 7.41 52.33 -55.03
CA PHE A 263 7.20 53.00 -56.31
C PHE A 263 5.82 52.72 -56.87
N GLU A 264 5.39 51.44 -56.87
CA GLU A 264 4.05 51.01 -57.29
C GLU A 264 2.94 51.63 -56.40
N ALA A 265 3.21 51.81 -55.12
CA ALA A 265 2.32 52.43 -54.15
C ALA A 265 2.34 53.99 -54.21
N GLY A 266 3.11 54.64 -55.09
CA GLY A 266 3.22 56.06 -55.16
C GLY A 266 3.87 56.75 -53.96
N ALA A 267 4.63 56.01 -53.14
CA ALA A 267 5.28 56.52 -51.96
C ALA A 267 6.63 57.18 -52.34
N LYS A 268 7.09 58.12 -51.47
CA LYS A 268 8.40 58.76 -51.66
C LYS A 268 9.55 57.79 -51.52
N LEU A 269 10.39 57.66 -52.52
CA LEU A 269 11.60 56.87 -52.54
C LEU A 269 12.80 57.72 -52.12
N SER A 270 13.78 57.09 -51.41
CA SER A 270 15.06 57.71 -51.17
C SER A 270 15.91 57.76 -52.45
N PHE A 271 16.92 58.64 -52.51
CA PHE A 271 17.80 58.70 -53.67
C PHE A 271 18.55 57.40 -53.93
N GLU A 272 18.90 56.66 -52.92
CA GLU A 272 19.54 55.36 -53.02
C GLU A 272 18.59 54.27 -53.55
N GLU A 273 17.31 54.26 -53.10
CA GLU A 273 16.25 53.37 -53.60
C GLU A 273 15.95 53.65 -55.08
N LEU A 274 15.94 54.90 -55.49
CA LEU A 274 15.69 55.33 -56.86
C LEU A 274 16.84 54.91 -57.77
N LYS A 275 18.09 55.05 -57.32
CA LYS A 275 19.29 54.60 -58.05
C LYS A 275 19.31 53.10 -58.27
N LEU A 276 18.92 52.32 -57.28
CA LEU A 276 18.82 50.86 -57.38
C LEU A 276 17.75 50.40 -58.40
N LEU A 277 16.69 51.13 -58.58
CA LEU A 277 15.66 50.87 -59.61
C LEU A 277 16.13 51.24 -61.01
N TYR A 278 16.85 52.34 -61.19
CA TYR A 278 17.34 52.86 -62.48
C TYR A 278 18.58 52.10 -63.03
N ASP A 279 19.41 51.46 -62.15
CA ASP A 279 20.55 50.66 -62.59
C ASP A 279 20.12 49.32 -63.24
N GLU A 280 18.85 48.91 -63.15
CA GLU A 280 18.30 47.76 -63.83
C GLU A 280 17.97 48.02 -65.33
N ASP A 281 17.53 49.26 -65.65
CA ASP A 281 17.20 49.63 -67.03
C ASP A 281 18.43 49.68 -67.96
N LYS A 282 19.63 49.89 -67.39
CA LYS A 282 20.89 49.92 -68.13
C LYS A 282 21.53 48.55 -68.37
N SER A 283 21.12 47.51 -67.63
CA SER A 283 21.65 46.13 -67.82
C SER A 283 20.83 45.28 -68.76
N SER A 284 19.67 45.75 -69.24
CA SER A 284 18.79 45.05 -70.12
C SER A 284 18.94 45.45 -71.63
N GLU A 285 19.81 46.42 -71.95
CA GLU A 285 20.10 46.88 -73.32
C GLU A 285 21.57 46.57 -73.77
N GLY A 286 22.21 45.50 -73.21
CA GLY A 286 23.54 45.11 -73.61
C GLY A 286 23.60 43.67 -74.17
#